data_66e8c3b0bc23aaaba8904b0b6bc81eef
#
_entry.id   66e8c3b0bc23aaaba8904b0b6bc81eef
#
_cell.length_a   1.000
_cell.length_b   1.000
_cell.length_c   1.000
_cell.angle_alpha   90.00
_cell.angle_beta   90.00
_cell.angle_gamma   90.00
#
_symmetry.space_group_name_H-M   'P 1'
#
loop_
_entity.id
_entity.type
_entity.pdbx_description
1 polymer ?
#
loop_
_entity_poly.entity_id
_entity_poly.type
_entity_poly.pdbx_seq_one_letter_code
_entity_poly.pdbx_strand_id
1 'polypeptide(L)'
;MPHAKTAAQWTDLTLEERRERRRLRREKQREDNVRRAAKMHSARLKSETNTAKPVAGHKQAVFVGCSGWRYWKWRDSFYEGVPQNDWFAHYLKNFDTVEINASFYSWPTVAGVQAWRRQPGKKRFVYTVKVGEHITHIKKFKGTRTLVKDFGMIADILGDRMGCFLFQLPPSYRFTRTRLNDIVSQLDPARRNVVEFRHASWWNEEVYSAFRKAGIIFCSCSGPRLPDELVRTADEVYIRLHGPKRWYRHDYSKAELAVWAERIRASGAKRAWVYFNNDNDAHAPKNAITLRRMLGRFLQGKPAIGTLPIPEAFSDVRETVS
;
A
#
# COMPACT_ATOMS: atom_id res chain seq x y z
N MET A 1 -5.22 41.24 0.22
CA MET A 1 -5.47 40.01 0.98
C MET A 1 -6.78 39.43 0.49
N PRO A 2 -6.84 38.29 -0.22
CA PRO A 2 -8.11 37.69 -0.58
C PRO A 2 -8.70 37.04 0.67
N HIS A 3 -9.90 37.47 1.03
CA HIS A 3 -10.67 36.97 2.17
C HIS A 3 -10.90 35.45 2.05
N ALA A 4 -10.56 34.68 3.09
CA ALA A 4 -10.90 33.27 3.21
C ALA A 4 -12.45 33.15 3.23
N LYS A 5 -13.04 32.51 2.22
CA LYS A 5 -14.48 32.25 2.15
C LYS A 5 -14.88 31.30 3.27
N THR A 6 -15.97 31.65 3.98
CA THR A 6 -16.54 30.85 5.08
C THR A 6 -17.14 29.52 4.58
N ALA A 7 -17.31 28.53 5.48
CA ALA A 7 -17.84 27.20 5.17
C ALA A 7 -19.20 27.23 4.44
N ALA A 8 -20.07 28.22 4.72
CA ALA A 8 -21.36 28.42 4.08
C ALA A 8 -21.26 28.71 2.56
N GLN A 9 -20.15 29.32 2.10
CA GLN A 9 -19.93 29.61 0.67
C GLN A 9 -19.51 28.40 -0.17
N TRP A 10 -19.36 27.22 0.44
CA TRP A 10 -18.97 25.98 -0.24
C TRP A 10 -20.16 25.13 -0.72
N THR A 11 -21.36 25.41 -0.20
CA THR A 11 -22.59 24.67 -0.54
C THR A 11 -23.22 25.11 -1.87
N ASP A 12 -22.95 26.32 -2.35
CA ASP A 12 -23.64 26.96 -3.48
C ASP A 12 -22.99 26.75 -4.85
N LEU A 13 -21.93 25.93 -4.93
CA LEU A 13 -21.27 25.65 -6.20
C LEU A 13 -22.03 24.61 -7.01
N THR A 14 -22.21 24.90 -8.30
CA THR A 14 -22.72 23.92 -9.27
C THR A 14 -21.82 22.68 -9.37
N LEU A 15 -22.36 21.60 -9.91
CA LEU A 15 -21.57 20.38 -10.17
C LEU A 15 -20.38 20.65 -11.09
N GLU A 16 -20.54 21.54 -12.06
CA GLU A 16 -19.50 21.91 -13.03
C GLU A 16 -18.38 22.70 -12.34
N GLU A 17 -18.71 23.73 -11.56
CA GLU A 17 -17.71 24.47 -10.79
C GLU A 17 -16.94 23.59 -9.80
N ARG A 18 -17.62 22.61 -9.17
CA ARG A 18 -16.95 21.61 -8.29
C ARG A 18 -16.01 20.71 -9.08
N ARG A 19 -16.35 20.34 -10.32
CA ARG A 19 -15.49 19.54 -11.22
C ARG A 19 -14.28 20.35 -11.64
N GLU A 20 -14.50 21.59 -12.09
CA GLU A 20 -13.43 22.48 -12.53
C GLU A 20 -12.45 22.80 -11.40
N ARG A 21 -12.92 23.15 -10.21
CA ARG A 21 -12.05 23.35 -9.05
C ARG A 21 -11.24 22.11 -8.66
N ARG A 22 -11.84 20.92 -8.79
CA ARG A 22 -11.11 19.67 -8.58
C ARG A 22 -10.03 19.47 -9.64
N ARG A 23 -10.30 19.81 -10.90
CA ARG A 23 -9.34 19.76 -12.01
C ARG A 23 -8.15 20.66 -11.74
N LEU A 24 -8.41 21.95 -11.50
CA LEU A 24 -7.36 22.96 -11.20
C LEU A 24 -6.52 22.58 -9.97
N ARG A 25 -7.16 22.08 -8.91
CA ARG A 25 -6.43 21.61 -7.71
C ARG A 25 -5.51 20.44 -8.03
N ARG A 26 -5.93 19.51 -8.88
CA ARG A 26 -5.11 18.38 -9.31
C ARG A 26 -3.94 18.82 -10.18
N GLU A 27 -4.17 19.75 -11.10
CA GLU A 27 -3.12 20.32 -11.95
C GLU A 27 -2.05 20.99 -11.10
N LYS A 28 -2.45 21.88 -10.21
CA LYS A 28 -1.54 22.52 -9.24
C LYS A 28 -0.78 21.49 -8.41
N GLN A 29 -1.46 20.44 -7.92
CA GLN A 29 -0.81 19.38 -7.15
C GLN A 29 0.25 18.63 -7.99
N ARG A 30 0.00 18.40 -9.27
CA ARG A 30 0.97 17.77 -10.19
C ARG A 30 2.20 18.63 -10.42
N GLU A 31 2.02 19.92 -10.62
CA GLU A 31 3.13 20.88 -10.71
C GLU A 31 3.96 20.91 -9.42
N ASP A 32 3.29 20.96 -8.27
CA ASP A 32 3.96 20.85 -6.97
C ASP A 32 4.75 19.57 -6.82
N ASN A 33 4.23 18.44 -7.30
CA ASN A 33 4.91 17.16 -7.27
C ASN A 33 6.18 17.15 -8.12
N VAL A 34 6.16 17.77 -9.30
CA VAL A 34 7.36 17.91 -10.14
C VAL A 34 8.43 18.74 -9.41
N ARG A 35 8.03 19.87 -8.81
CA ARG A 35 8.96 20.69 -8.01
C ARG A 35 9.55 19.94 -6.81
N ARG A 36 8.74 19.16 -6.11
CA ARG A 36 9.17 18.34 -4.97
C ARG A 36 10.08 17.20 -5.40
N ALA A 37 9.78 16.54 -6.52
CA ALA A 37 10.64 15.51 -7.10
C ALA A 37 12.01 16.07 -7.47
N ALA A 38 12.08 17.26 -8.09
CA ALA A 38 13.33 17.94 -8.41
C ALA A 38 14.15 18.29 -7.15
N LYS A 39 13.50 18.75 -6.07
CA LYS A 39 14.18 19.00 -4.79
C LYS A 39 14.72 17.70 -4.17
N MET A 40 13.95 16.61 -4.25
CA MET A 40 14.39 15.30 -3.75
C MET A 40 15.56 14.75 -4.59
N HIS A 41 15.54 14.94 -5.93
CA HIS A 41 16.65 14.63 -6.82
C HIS A 41 17.93 15.34 -6.38
N SER A 42 17.88 16.67 -6.18
CA SER A 42 19.02 17.45 -5.72
C SER A 42 19.53 16.99 -4.35
N ALA A 43 18.62 16.66 -3.44
CA ALA A 43 18.99 16.14 -2.12
C ALA A 43 19.68 14.76 -2.22
N ARG A 44 19.17 13.87 -3.09
CA ARG A 44 19.77 12.56 -3.34
C ARG A 44 21.18 12.67 -3.88
N LEU A 45 21.41 13.49 -4.92
CA LEU A 45 22.74 13.70 -5.49
C LEU A 45 23.76 14.20 -4.46
N LYS A 46 23.32 15.07 -3.54
CA LYS A 46 24.16 15.52 -2.42
C LYS A 46 24.46 14.42 -1.39
N SER A 47 23.57 13.43 -1.24
CA SER A 47 23.73 12.33 -0.28
C SER A 47 24.49 11.14 -0.86
N GLU A 48 24.59 10.98 -2.19
CA GLU A 48 25.32 9.88 -2.84
C GLU A 48 26.83 9.92 -2.55
N THR A 49 27.35 11.02 -2.04
CA THR A 49 28.69 11.08 -1.47
C THR A 49 28.84 10.31 -0.15
N ASN A 50 27.73 9.92 0.48
CA ASN A 50 27.67 9.06 1.66
C ASN A 50 27.04 7.71 1.29
N THR A 51 27.81 6.63 1.31
CA THR A 51 27.40 5.27 0.97
C THR A 51 26.08 4.88 1.65
N ALA A 52 25.07 4.53 0.84
CA ALA A 52 23.77 4.06 1.32
C ALA A 52 23.95 2.80 2.18
N LYS A 53 23.50 2.84 3.43
CA LYS A 53 23.48 1.66 4.30
C LYS A 53 22.38 0.69 3.84
N PRO A 54 22.66 -0.61 3.80
CA PRO A 54 21.61 -1.60 3.51
C PRO A 54 20.42 -1.43 4.46
N VAL A 55 19.20 -1.57 3.94
CA VAL A 55 17.98 -1.53 4.76
C VAL A 55 18.04 -2.69 5.76
N ALA A 56 18.07 -2.37 7.06
CA ALA A 56 18.15 -3.35 8.13
C ALA A 56 16.99 -4.36 8.04
N GLY A 57 17.31 -5.64 8.22
CA GLY A 57 16.31 -6.70 8.28
C GLY A 57 15.37 -6.53 9.47
N HIS A 58 14.04 -6.60 9.24
CA HIS A 58 13.08 -6.63 10.34
C HIS A 58 13.04 -8.04 10.96
N LYS A 59 13.11 -8.15 12.28
CA LYS A 59 12.95 -9.43 12.98
C LYS A 59 11.50 -9.94 12.95
N GLN A 60 10.53 -9.05 12.79
CA GLN A 60 9.11 -9.40 12.75
C GLN A 60 8.73 -10.06 11.42
N ALA A 61 8.01 -11.19 11.50
CA ALA A 61 7.60 -11.96 10.34
C ALA A 61 6.26 -11.51 9.73
N VAL A 62 5.37 -10.89 10.51
CA VAL A 62 4.04 -10.47 10.04
C VAL A 62 3.75 -9.03 10.43
N PHE A 63 3.42 -8.23 9.43
CA PHE A 63 2.98 -6.85 9.57
C PHE A 63 1.55 -6.73 9.08
N VAL A 64 0.62 -6.36 9.97
CA VAL A 64 -0.78 -6.11 9.64
C VAL A 64 -1.14 -4.70 10.05
N GLY A 65 -1.68 -3.93 9.10
CA GLY A 65 -2.08 -2.54 9.32
C GLY A 65 -3.13 -2.08 8.32
N CYS A 66 -3.30 -0.78 8.21
CA CYS A 66 -4.25 -0.14 7.30
C CYS A 66 -3.53 0.74 6.26
N SER A 67 -4.21 1.02 5.16
CA SER A 67 -3.75 1.93 4.10
C SER A 67 -3.97 3.39 4.48
N GLY A 68 -3.37 3.81 5.58
CA GLY A 68 -3.49 5.12 6.21
C GLY A 68 -4.03 5.02 7.64
N TRP A 69 -4.03 6.15 8.33
CA TRP A 69 -4.53 6.24 9.70
C TRP A 69 -5.42 7.48 9.93
N ARG A 70 -5.45 8.43 9.01
CA ARG A 70 -6.17 9.70 9.19
C ARG A 70 -7.45 9.72 8.36
N TYR A 71 -8.44 8.95 8.79
CA TYR A 71 -9.75 8.89 8.15
C TYR A 71 -10.81 9.47 9.07
N TRP A 72 -11.52 10.50 8.61
CA TRP A 72 -12.59 11.14 9.38
C TRP A 72 -13.71 10.16 9.76
N LYS A 73 -14.00 9.20 8.90
CA LYS A 73 -15.01 8.16 9.14
C LYS A 73 -14.67 7.19 10.27
N TRP A 74 -13.43 7.21 10.78
CA TRP A 74 -13.04 6.38 11.93
C TRP A 74 -13.22 7.06 13.26
N ARG A 75 -13.64 8.37 13.26
CA ARG A 75 -13.76 9.21 14.47
C ARG A 75 -14.69 8.61 15.51
N ASP A 76 -15.88 8.16 15.08
CA ASP A 76 -16.97 7.75 15.97
C ASP A 76 -16.92 6.24 16.30
N SER A 77 -15.79 5.56 16.01
CA SER A 77 -15.57 4.13 16.24
C SER A 77 -14.13 3.86 16.69
N PHE A 78 -13.19 3.72 15.75
CA PHE A 78 -11.80 3.42 16.08
C PHE A 78 -11.10 4.53 16.87
N TYR A 79 -11.49 5.79 16.67
CA TYR A 79 -10.96 6.96 17.38
C TYR A 79 -11.97 7.58 18.36
N GLU A 80 -13.00 6.85 18.77
CA GLU A 80 -14.00 7.35 19.71
C GLU A 80 -13.33 7.96 20.95
N GLY A 81 -13.71 9.21 21.28
CA GLY A 81 -13.15 9.97 22.41
C GLY A 81 -11.69 10.43 22.22
N VAL A 82 -11.04 10.18 21.09
CA VAL A 82 -9.64 10.55 20.84
C VAL A 82 -9.57 11.85 20.04
N PRO A 83 -8.91 12.92 20.53
CA PRO A 83 -8.66 14.12 19.74
C PRO A 83 -7.89 13.83 18.45
N GLN A 84 -8.20 14.57 17.36
CA GLN A 84 -7.62 14.31 16.05
C GLN A 84 -6.07 14.36 16.02
N ASN A 85 -5.48 15.21 16.85
CA ASN A 85 -4.01 15.31 16.95
C ASN A 85 -3.38 14.04 17.53
N ASP A 86 -4.13 13.25 18.30
CA ASP A 86 -3.68 12.03 18.96
C ASP A 86 -4.00 10.76 18.17
N TRP A 87 -4.64 10.86 16.99
CA TRP A 87 -5.03 9.71 16.18
C TRP A 87 -3.85 8.84 15.79
N PHE A 88 -2.70 9.41 15.48
CA PHE A 88 -1.52 8.60 15.19
C PHE A 88 -1.01 7.86 16.44
N ALA A 89 -0.99 8.52 17.59
CA ALA A 89 -0.61 7.89 18.85
C ALA A 89 -1.57 6.74 19.22
N HIS A 90 -2.87 6.93 18.97
CA HIS A 90 -3.86 5.86 19.13
C HIS A 90 -3.64 4.72 18.13
N TYR A 91 -3.37 5.03 16.86
CA TYR A 91 -3.06 4.03 15.85
C TYR A 91 -1.83 3.20 16.23
N LEU A 92 -0.79 3.83 16.74
CA LEU A 92 0.42 3.18 17.24
C LEU A 92 0.15 2.17 18.37
N LYS A 93 -0.87 2.37 19.23
CA LYS A 93 -1.23 1.41 20.28
C LYS A 93 -1.70 0.07 19.69
N ASN A 94 -2.33 0.11 18.52
CA ASN A 94 -2.95 -1.04 17.88
C ASN A 94 -2.09 -1.69 16.78
N PHE A 95 -1.19 -0.94 16.14
CA PHE A 95 -0.45 -1.40 14.95
C PHE A 95 1.04 -1.06 15.03
N ASP A 96 1.85 -1.86 14.33
CA ASP A 96 3.29 -1.68 14.21
C ASP A 96 3.69 -1.26 12.78
N THR A 97 2.72 -1.09 11.89
CA THR A 97 2.92 -0.68 10.50
C THR A 97 1.74 0.08 9.94
N VAL A 98 2.01 0.88 8.92
CA VAL A 98 1.00 1.56 8.10
C VAL A 98 1.48 1.64 6.65
N GLU A 99 0.55 1.59 5.71
CA GLU A 99 0.80 1.93 4.31
C GLU A 99 0.43 3.40 4.06
N ILE A 100 1.41 4.23 3.70
CA ILE A 100 1.19 5.66 3.43
C ILE A 100 0.65 5.82 2.01
N ASN A 101 -0.63 6.16 1.88
CA ASN A 101 -1.26 6.45 0.60
C ASN A 101 -1.17 7.93 0.19
N ALA A 102 -0.96 8.85 1.13
CA ALA A 102 -0.85 10.29 0.84
C ALA A 102 0.30 10.61 -0.12
N SER A 103 1.39 9.84 -0.07
CA SER A 103 2.54 9.95 -0.97
C SER A 103 2.21 9.69 -2.44
N PHE A 104 1.13 8.99 -2.72
CA PHE A 104 0.64 8.78 -4.08
C PHE A 104 0.17 10.09 -4.73
N TYR A 105 -0.56 10.91 -3.98
CA TYR A 105 -1.11 12.18 -4.46
C TYR A 105 -0.14 13.34 -4.30
N SER A 106 0.69 13.32 -3.27
CA SER A 106 1.60 14.39 -2.90
C SER A 106 3.01 13.85 -2.70
N TRP A 107 3.92 14.17 -3.63
CA TRP A 107 5.32 13.75 -3.52
C TRP A 107 5.89 14.22 -2.18
N PRO A 108 6.43 13.32 -1.35
CA PRO A 108 6.92 13.68 -0.02
C PRO A 108 8.12 14.63 -0.10
N THR A 109 8.22 15.52 0.86
CA THR A 109 9.44 16.33 1.05
C THR A 109 10.41 15.61 1.99
N VAL A 110 11.70 15.90 1.89
CA VAL A 110 12.72 15.36 2.81
C VAL A 110 12.33 15.62 4.27
N ALA A 111 11.92 16.85 4.62
CA ALA A 111 11.48 17.20 5.96
C ALA A 111 10.23 16.41 6.41
N GLY A 112 9.29 16.17 5.48
CA GLY A 112 8.11 15.36 5.75
C GLY A 112 8.46 13.90 6.07
N VAL A 113 9.39 13.30 5.31
CA VAL A 113 9.85 11.93 5.57
C VAL A 113 10.64 11.85 6.88
N GLN A 114 11.44 12.85 7.20
CA GLN A 114 12.13 12.95 8.49
C GLN A 114 11.13 13.06 9.66
N ALA A 115 10.00 13.77 9.47
CA ALA A 115 8.94 13.84 10.45
C ALA A 115 8.29 12.45 10.66
N TRP A 116 8.01 11.69 9.58
CA TRP A 116 7.53 10.30 9.71
C TRP A 116 8.50 9.44 10.52
N ARG A 117 9.81 9.54 10.25
CA ARG A 117 10.82 8.78 10.99
C ARG A 117 10.79 9.07 12.50
N ARG A 118 10.58 10.34 12.89
CA ARG A 118 10.56 10.75 14.31
C ARG A 118 9.25 10.45 15.01
N GLN A 119 8.13 10.47 14.27
CA GLN A 119 6.77 10.44 14.83
C GLN A 119 6.46 9.25 15.76
N PRO A 120 6.93 8.00 15.51
CA PRO A 120 6.70 6.88 16.41
C PRO A 120 7.54 6.90 17.70
N GLY A 121 8.44 7.85 17.87
CA GLY A 121 9.36 7.90 19.02
C GLY A 121 10.20 6.64 19.15
N LYS A 122 10.22 6.03 20.35
CA LYS A 122 10.96 4.79 20.64
C LYS A 122 10.25 3.52 20.17
N LYS A 123 8.97 3.61 19.77
CA LYS A 123 8.22 2.43 19.30
C LYS A 123 8.78 1.93 17.98
N ARG A 124 8.95 0.61 17.87
CA ARG A 124 9.21 -0.05 16.58
C ARG A 124 7.98 0.11 15.69
N PHE A 125 8.13 0.81 14.60
CA PHE A 125 7.05 1.07 13.66
C PHE A 125 7.61 1.18 12.25
N VAL A 126 6.94 0.55 11.30
CA VAL A 126 7.41 0.41 9.92
C VAL A 126 6.41 1.04 8.96
N TYR A 127 6.94 1.78 8.01
CA TYR A 127 6.16 2.43 6.96
C TYR A 127 6.32 1.70 5.63
N THR A 128 5.23 1.27 5.02
CA THR A 128 5.18 1.02 3.58
C THR A 128 4.73 2.30 2.88
N VAL A 129 5.35 2.62 1.75
CA VAL A 129 5.10 3.89 1.07
C VAL A 129 4.58 3.64 -0.33
N LYS A 130 3.36 4.09 -0.61
CA LYS A 130 2.79 4.01 -1.96
C LYS A 130 3.46 5.04 -2.86
N VAL A 131 4.00 4.59 -3.98
CA VAL A 131 4.75 5.42 -4.93
C VAL A 131 3.83 6.39 -5.66
N GLY A 132 4.35 7.60 -5.91
CA GLY A 132 3.60 8.70 -6.50
C GLY A 132 2.95 8.40 -7.85
N GLU A 133 1.76 8.98 -8.08
CA GLU A 133 0.99 8.78 -9.33
C GLU A 133 1.78 9.16 -10.58
N HIS A 134 2.76 10.05 -10.46
CA HIS A 134 3.57 10.50 -11.58
C HIS A 134 4.33 9.34 -12.23
N ILE A 135 4.86 8.40 -11.44
CA ILE A 135 5.55 7.21 -11.91
C ILE A 135 4.55 6.17 -12.45
N THR A 136 3.53 5.85 -11.65
CA THR A 136 2.69 4.66 -11.88
C THR A 136 1.48 4.92 -12.78
N HIS A 137 0.86 6.10 -12.69
CA HIS A 137 -0.39 6.42 -13.40
C HIS A 137 -0.18 7.36 -14.60
N ILE A 138 0.68 8.37 -14.47
CA ILE A 138 0.94 9.36 -15.51
C ILE A 138 1.96 8.78 -16.51
N LYS A 139 3.17 8.51 -16.08
CA LYS A 139 4.24 7.97 -16.93
C LYS A 139 4.16 6.45 -17.15
N LYS A 140 3.50 5.70 -16.27
CA LYS A 140 3.32 4.24 -16.37
C LYS A 140 4.63 3.52 -16.67
N PHE A 141 5.68 3.83 -15.89
CA PHE A 141 7.05 3.36 -16.04
C PHE A 141 7.78 3.76 -17.33
N LYS A 142 7.24 4.67 -18.15
CA LYS A 142 7.96 5.16 -19.31
C LYS A 142 9.00 6.21 -18.91
N GLY A 143 10.29 5.86 -19.01
CA GLY A 143 11.40 6.78 -18.69
C GLY A 143 11.38 7.28 -17.24
N THR A 144 11.08 6.41 -16.27
CA THR A 144 10.93 6.81 -14.86
C THR A 144 12.09 6.40 -13.97
N ARG A 145 13.16 5.82 -14.51
CA ARG A 145 14.30 5.30 -13.72
C ARG A 145 14.85 6.33 -12.71
N THR A 146 15.05 7.57 -13.14
CA THR A 146 15.52 8.66 -12.26
C THR A 146 14.49 8.96 -11.16
N LEU A 147 13.21 9.08 -11.52
CA LEU A 147 12.14 9.34 -10.55
C LEU A 147 12.00 8.20 -9.52
N VAL A 148 12.18 6.94 -9.95
CA VAL A 148 12.16 5.77 -9.04
C VAL A 148 13.33 5.85 -8.06
N LYS A 149 14.55 6.19 -8.54
CA LYS A 149 15.70 6.41 -7.67
C LYS A 149 15.48 7.56 -6.70
N ASP A 150 14.94 8.69 -7.16
CA ASP A 150 14.66 9.85 -6.32
C ASP A 150 13.64 9.54 -5.25
N PHE A 151 12.57 8.83 -5.60
CA PHE A 151 11.58 8.35 -4.64
C PHE A 151 12.19 7.34 -3.65
N GLY A 152 13.14 6.54 -4.11
CA GLY A 152 13.90 5.59 -3.32
C GLY A 152 14.66 6.19 -2.13
N MET A 153 15.02 7.50 -2.20
CA MET A 153 15.64 8.23 -1.09
C MET A 153 14.79 8.21 0.19
N ILE A 154 13.48 8.01 0.07
CA ILE A 154 12.60 7.84 1.25
C ILE A 154 13.08 6.70 2.13
N ALA A 155 13.56 5.59 1.53
CA ALA A 155 14.08 4.46 2.29
C ALA A 155 15.37 4.82 3.05
N ASP A 156 16.24 5.62 2.44
CA ASP A 156 17.48 6.04 3.09
C ASP A 156 17.22 6.95 4.29
N ILE A 157 16.19 7.80 4.19
CA ILE A 157 15.77 8.67 5.31
C ILE A 157 15.07 7.88 6.40
N LEU A 158 14.17 6.95 6.06
CA LEU A 158 13.44 6.14 7.03
C LEU A 158 14.34 5.11 7.72
N GLY A 159 15.35 4.60 7.03
CA GLY A 159 16.28 3.60 7.55
C GLY A 159 15.55 2.31 7.99
N ASP A 160 15.73 1.92 9.23
CA ASP A 160 15.12 0.76 9.87
C ASP A 160 13.58 0.78 9.95
N ARG A 161 12.98 1.96 9.70
CA ARG A 161 11.52 2.12 9.64
C ARG A 161 10.94 1.93 8.25
N MET A 162 11.78 1.66 7.23
CA MET A 162 11.31 1.39 5.88
C MET A 162 10.84 -0.06 5.73
N GLY A 163 9.57 -0.24 5.31
CA GLY A 163 9.00 -1.50 4.86
C GLY A 163 9.18 -1.71 3.37
N CYS A 164 8.14 -1.47 2.60
CA CYS A 164 8.10 -1.68 1.16
C CYS A 164 7.77 -0.39 0.40
N PHE A 165 8.17 -0.34 -0.87
CA PHE A 165 7.59 0.58 -1.85
C PHE A 165 6.46 -0.13 -2.60
N LEU A 166 5.26 0.46 -2.62
CA LEU A 166 4.12 -0.06 -3.35
C LEU A 166 3.90 0.73 -4.66
N PHE A 167 4.14 0.07 -5.78
CA PHE A 167 3.88 0.56 -7.13
C PHE A 167 2.52 0.03 -7.63
N GLN A 168 1.45 0.78 -7.45
CA GLN A 168 0.12 0.36 -7.91
C GLN A 168 -0.16 0.94 -9.30
N LEU A 169 -0.50 0.07 -10.26
CA LEU A 169 -0.84 0.42 -11.64
C LEU A 169 -2.37 0.56 -11.82
N PRO A 170 -2.82 1.43 -12.76
CA PRO A 170 -4.25 1.65 -12.98
C PRO A 170 -4.93 0.45 -13.66
N PRO A 171 -6.28 0.30 -13.55
CA PRO A 171 -7.02 -0.79 -14.18
C PRO A 171 -6.88 -0.87 -15.71
N SER A 172 -6.62 0.25 -16.36
CA SER A 172 -6.38 0.29 -17.81
C SER A 172 -5.00 -0.22 -18.25
N TYR A 173 -4.11 -0.54 -17.29
CA TYR A 173 -2.76 -1.01 -17.59
C TYR A 173 -2.75 -2.52 -17.76
N ARG A 174 -3.07 -2.98 -18.97
CA ARG A 174 -3.07 -4.40 -19.35
C ARG A 174 -1.65 -4.93 -19.50
N PHE A 175 -1.49 -6.23 -19.30
CA PHE A 175 -0.21 -6.91 -19.49
C PHE A 175 0.27 -6.82 -20.95
N THR A 176 1.56 -6.54 -21.12
CA THR A 176 2.38 -6.79 -22.31
C THR A 176 3.81 -7.06 -21.85
N ARG A 177 4.59 -7.83 -22.63
CA ARG A 177 6.02 -8.11 -22.33
C ARG A 177 6.84 -6.82 -22.21
N THR A 178 6.60 -5.84 -23.08
CA THR A 178 7.27 -4.54 -23.02
C THR A 178 7.01 -3.83 -21.69
N ARG A 179 5.76 -3.81 -21.22
CA ARG A 179 5.41 -3.20 -19.94
C ARG A 179 6.01 -3.93 -18.75
N LEU A 180 6.08 -5.26 -18.81
CA LEU A 180 6.75 -6.06 -17.79
C LEU A 180 8.24 -5.71 -17.71
N ASN A 181 8.90 -5.64 -18.86
CA ASN A 181 10.31 -5.25 -18.94
C ASN A 181 10.55 -3.82 -18.46
N ASP A 182 9.66 -2.87 -18.80
CA ASP A 182 9.72 -1.49 -18.33
C ASP A 182 9.66 -1.42 -16.79
N ILE A 183 8.81 -2.23 -16.16
CA ILE A 183 8.71 -2.31 -14.70
C ILE A 183 9.99 -2.90 -14.11
N VAL A 184 10.34 -4.10 -14.53
CA VAL A 184 11.45 -4.87 -13.94
C VAL A 184 12.79 -4.12 -14.07
N SER A 185 13.04 -3.50 -15.23
CA SER A 185 14.31 -2.83 -15.49
C SER A 185 14.52 -1.51 -14.73
N GLN A 186 13.47 -0.93 -14.17
CA GLN A 186 13.54 0.38 -13.49
C GLN A 186 13.51 0.30 -11.98
N LEU A 187 13.13 -0.86 -11.42
CA LEU A 187 13.10 -1.06 -9.98
C LEU A 187 14.49 -1.37 -9.43
N ASP A 188 14.84 -0.76 -8.31
CA ASP A 188 16.11 -1.00 -7.63
C ASP A 188 16.04 -2.32 -6.84
N PRO A 189 16.82 -3.35 -7.18
CA PRO A 189 16.78 -4.65 -6.50
C PRO A 189 17.23 -4.59 -5.03
N ALA A 190 17.92 -3.53 -4.61
CA ALA A 190 18.29 -3.33 -3.21
C ALA A 190 17.11 -2.89 -2.33
N ARG A 191 15.96 -2.61 -2.93
CA ARG A 191 14.75 -2.15 -2.23
C ARG A 191 13.67 -3.23 -2.23
N ARG A 192 12.80 -3.23 -1.21
CA ARG A 192 11.59 -4.07 -1.23
C ARG A 192 10.54 -3.42 -2.12
N ASN A 193 10.49 -3.87 -3.37
CA ASN A 193 9.56 -3.38 -4.37
C ASN A 193 8.35 -4.29 -4.45
N VAL A 194 7.18 -3.72 -4.29
CA VAL A 194 5.89 -4.40 -4.43
C VAL A 194 5.16 -3.80 -5.61
N VAL A 195 4.63 -4.63 -6.51
CA VAL A 195 3.84 -4.15 -7.64
C VAL A 195 2.43 -4.69 -7.55
N GLU A 196 1.45 -3.77 -7.56
CA GLU A 196 0.03 -4.07 -7.56
C GLU A 196 -0.58 -3.79 -8.93
N PHE A 197 -1.24 -4.79 -9.47
CA PHE A 197 -2.02 -4.67 -10.69
C PHE A 197 -3.52 -4.64 -10.40
N ARG A 198 -4.27 -3.93 -11.24
CA ARG A 198 -5.72 -3.81 -11.16
C ARG A 198 -6.43 -4.38 -12.40
N HIS A 199 -5.72 -5.17 -13.20
CA HIS A 199 -6.22 -5.86 -14.38
C HIS A 199 -5.77 -7.32 -14.34
N ALA A 200 -6.70 -8.27 -14.47
CA ALA A 200 -6.46 -9.71 -14.33
C ALA A 200 -5.39 -10.29 -15.27
N SER A 201 -5.13 -9.64 -16.44
CA SER A 201 -4.11 -10.10 -17.38
C SER A 201 -2.68 -10.19 -16.82
N TRP A 202 -2.42 -9.60 -15.65
CA TRP A 202 -1.12 -9.67 -14.98
C TRP A 202 -0.95 -10.91 -14.09
N TRP A 203 -2.04 -11.66 -13.84
CA TRP A 203 -2.00 -12.92 -13.11
C TRP A 203 -1.63 -14.04 -14.07
N ASN A 204 -0.36 -14.20 -14.35
CA ASN A 204 0.17 -15.24 -15.25
C ASN A 204 1.62 -15.60 -14.89
N GLU A 205 2.06 -16.79 -15.29
CA GLU A 205 3.36 -17.34 -14.92
C GLU A 205 4.54 -16.56 -15.50
N GLU A 206 4.38 -15.90 -16.66
CA GLU A 206 5.45 -15.06 -17.24
C GLU A 206 5.80 -13.90 -16.29
N VAL A 207 4.77 -13.24 -15.70
CA VAL A 207 4.95 -12.18 -14.72
C VAL A 207 5.56 -12.73 -13.44
N TYR A 208 5.05 -13.85 -12.93
CA TYR A 208 5.52 -14.43 -11.68
C TYR A 208 6.98 -14.87 -11.79
N SER A 209 7.37 -15.49 -12.91
CA SER A 209 8.75 -15.90 -13.19
C SER A 209 9.69 -14.69 -13.27
N ALA A 210 9.29 -13.63 -13.98
CA ALA A 210 10.09 -12.41 -14.09
C ALA A 210 10.28 -11.73 -12.72
N PHE A 211 9.22 -11.69 -11.90
CA PHE A 211 9.27 -11.11 -10.55
C PHE A 211 10.12 -11.95 -9.61
N ARG A 212 10.04 -13.29 -9.66
CA ARG A 212 10.94 -14.17 -8.89
C ARG A 212 12.41 -13.90 -9.21
N LYS A 213 12.76 -13.79 -10.50
CA LYS A 213 14.14 -13.48 -10.93
C LYS A 213 14.63 -12.13 -10.45
N ALA A 214 13.74 -11.14 -10.39
CA ALA A 214 14.08 -9.77 -10.01
C ALA A 214 13.91 -9.47 -8.51
N GLY A 215 13.44 -10.43 -7.70
CA GLY A 215 13.14 -10.21 -6.27
C GLY A 215 11.99 -9.22 -6.01
N ILE A 216 11.08 -9.05 -6.98
CA ILE A 216 9.93 -8.16 -6.88
C ILE A 216 8.76 -8.92 -6.23
N ILE A 217 8.10 -8.30 -5.27
CA ILE A 217 6.95 -8.88 -4.59
C ILE A 217 5.68 -8.56 -5.40
N PHE A 218 4.97 -9.62 -5.81
CA PHE A 218 3.65 -9.47 -6.42
C PHE A 218 2.62 -9.15 -5.33
N CYS A 219 1.84 -8.08 -5.51
CA CYS A 219 0.78 -7.73 -4.57
C CYS A 219 -0.48 -8.54 -4.84
N SER A 220 -0.82 -9.45 -3.95
CA SER A 220 -2.10 -10.17 -3.97
C SER A 220 -3.21 -9.26 -3.46
N CYS A 221 -4.30 -9.15 -4.21
CA CYS A 221 -5.38 -8.22 -3.89
C CYS A 221 -6.72 -8.95 -3.74
N SER A 222 -7.40 -8.78 -2.62
CA SER A 222 -8.83 -9.02 -2.57
C SER A 222 -9.57 -7.82 -3.13
N GLY A 223 -10.07 -7.93 -4.35
CA GLY A 223 -10.74 -6.83 -5.05
C GLY A 223 -11.64 -7.32 -6.17
N PRO A 224 -12.72 -6.57 -6.51
CA PRO A 224 -13.64 -6.98 -7.57
C PRO A 224 -12.94 -7.25 -8.90
N ARG A 225 -13.28 -8.36 -9.53
CA ARG A 225 -12.76 -8.79 -10.83
C ARG A 225 -11.25 -9.08 -10.86
N LEU A 226 -10.63 -9.31 -9.71
CA LEU A 226 -9.26 -9.80 -9.61
C LEU A 226 -9.28 -11.24 -9.09
N PRO A 227 -8.29 -12.07 -9.48
CA PRO A 227 -8.15 -13.40 -8.89
C PRO A 227 -8.02 -13.32 -7.37
N ASP A 228 -8.79 -14.16 -6.66
CA ASP A 228 -8.75 -14.23 -5.20
C ASP A 228 -7.73 -15.28 -4.74
N GLU A 229 -6.48 -15.00 -5.01
CA GLU A 229 -5.36 -15.90 -4.70
C GLU A 229 -4.19 -15.17 -4.04
N LEU A 230 -3.36 -15.91 -3.31
CA LEU A 230 -2.11 -15.42 -2.79
C LEU A 230 -0.96 -15.87 -3.68
N VAL A 231 -0.29 -14.92 -4.33
CA VAL A 231 0.87 -15.16 -5.22
C VAL A 231 2.15 -14.83 -4.48
N ARG A 232 3.09 -15.78 -4.46
CA ARG A 232 4.43 -15.58 -3.90
C ARG A 232 5.47 -15.53 -5.00
N THR A 233 6.16 -14.39 -5.12
CA THR A 233 7.27 -14.18 -6.08
C THR A 233 8.60 -13.85 -5.40
N ALA A 234 8.61 -13.74 -4.07
CA ALA A 234 9.81 -13.47 -3.27
C ALA A 234 9.74 -14.24 -1.94
N ASP A 235 10.73 -14.07 -1.08
CA ASP A 235 10.70 -14.60 0.31
C ASP A 235 9.61 -13.94 1.18
N GLU A 236 8.99 -12.91 0.67
CA GLU A 236 7.95 -12.13 1.33
C GLU A 236 6.68 -12.10 0.48
N VAL A 237 5.52 -12.00 1.12
CA VAL A 237 4.23 -11.78 0.46
C VAL A 237 3.62 -10.45 0.86
N TYR A 238 2.89 -9.82 -0.05
CA TYR A 238 2.21 -8.57 0.19
C TYR A 238 0.74 -8.68 -0.22
N ILE A 239 -0.15 -8.35 0.70
CA ILE A 239 -1.59 -8.50 0.51
C ILE A 239 -2.31 -7.18 0.77
N ARG A 240 -3.23 -6.81 -0.12
CA ARG A 240 -4.12 -5.68 0.07
C ARG A 240 -5.57 -6.12 0.05
N LEU A 241 -6.27 -5.86 1.13
CA LEU A 241 -7.67 -6.26 1.33
C LEU A 241 -8.59 -5.05 1.08
N HIS A 242 -9.14 -4.97 -0.13
CA HIS A 242 -10.01 -3.86 -0.57
C HIS A 242 -11.50 -4.19 -0.49
N GLY A 243 -11.84 -5.46 -0.48
CA GLY A 243 -13.20 -5.98 -0.55
C GLY A 243 -13.50 -6.69 -1.88
N PRO A 244 -13.90 -7.98 -1.84
CA PRO A 244 -14.07 -8.83 -3.04
C PRO A 244 -15.21 -8.38 -3.95
N LYS A 245 -16.31 -7.85 -3.39
CA LYS A 245 -17.51 -7.44 -4.16
C LYS A 245 -17.54 -5.95 -4.49
N ARG A 246 -17.09 -5.09 -3.57
CA ARG A 246 -17.10 -3.62 -3.72
C ARG A 246 -15.81 -3.03 -3.16
N TRP A 247 -15.12 -2.24 -3.96
CA TRP A 247 -13.93 -1.54 -3.55
C TRP A 247 -14.17 -0.68 -2.30
N TYR A 248 -13.35 -0.87 -1.26
CA TYR A 248 -13.25 -0.06 -0.05
C TYR A 248 -14.45 -0.13 0.92
N ARG A 249 -15.44 -1.00 0.69
CA ARG A 249 -16.70 -1.02 1.47
C ARG A 249 -17.04 -2.35 2.14
N HIS A 250 -16.23 -3.37 1.94
CA HIS A 250 -16.49 -4.71 2.45
C HIS A 250 -16.07 -4.83 3.92
N ASP A 251 -16.95 -5.32 4.79
CA ASP A 251 -16.59 -5.75 6.14
C ASP A 251 -16.27 -7.25 6.11
N TYR A 252 -15.01 -7.59 6.19
CA TYR A 252 -14.59 -8.98 6.17
C TYR A 252 -15.10 -9.75 7.39
N SER A 253 -15.80 -10.83 7.17
CA SER A 253 -16.20 -11.77 8.21
C SER A 253 -14.98 -12.49 8.82
N LYS A 254 -15.17 -13.06 10.01
CA LYS A 254 -14.12 -13.90 10.63
C LYS A 254 -13.73 -15.09 9.75
N ALA A 255 -14.68 -15.70 9.03
CA ALA A 255 -14.42 -16.82 8.12
C ALA A 255 -13.52 -16.39 6.94
N GLU A 256 -13.84 -15.28 6.28
CA GLU A 256 -13.00 -14.74 5.19
C GLU A 256 -11.58 -14.40 5.68
N LEU A 257 -11.46 -13.79 6.86
CA LEU A 257 -10.15 -13.49 7.47
C LEU A 257 -9.39 -14.76 7.85
N ALA A 258 -10.07 -15.82 8.27
CA ALA A 258 -9.44 -17.11 8.55
C ALA A 258 -8.86 -17.76 7.28
N VAL A 259 -9.57 -17.67 6.15
CA VAL A 259 -9.06 -18.12 4.83
C VAL A 259 -7.78 -17.37 4.47
N TRP A 260 -7.76 -16.05 4.62
CA TRP A 260 -6.53 -15.26 4.36
C TRP A 260 -5.40 -15.60 5.34
N ALA A 261 -5.71 -15.82 6.63
CA ALA A 261 -4.71 -16.24 7.59
C ALA A 261 -4.07 -17.59 7.22
N GLU A 262 -4.88 -18.55 6.73
CA GLU A 262 -4.40 -19.86 6.29
C GLU A 262 -3.56 -19.75 5.01
N ARG A 263 -4.01 -19.00 4.00
CA ARG A 263 -3.21 -18.71 2.79
C ARG A 263 -1.84 -18.13 3.14
N ILE A 264 -1.79 -17.19 4.10
CA ILE A 264 -0.53 -16.59 4.55
C ILE A 264 0.37 -17.63 5.20
N ARG A 265 -0.15 -18.51 6.07
CA ARG A 265 0.61 -19.58 6.70
C ARG A 265 1.13 -20.59 5.67
N ALA A 266 0.27 -21.02 4.78
CA ALA A 266 0.60 -22.01 3.73
C ALA A 266 1.57 -21.47 2.68
N SER A 267 1.73 -20.14 2.56
CA SER A 267 2.62 -19.52 1.57
C SER A 267 4.09 -19.86 1.74
N GLY A 268 4.51 -20.29 2.93
CA GLY A 268 5.91 -20.50 3.28
C GLY A 268 6.79 -19.25 3.20
N ALA A 269 6.17 -18.06 3.18
CA ALA A 269 6.90 -16.80 3.14
C ALA A 269 7.58 -16.52 4.47
N LYS A 270 8.81 -15.97 4.43
CA LYS A 270 9.54 -15.53 5.63
C LYS A 270 8.90 -14.29 6.26
N ARG A 271 8.14 -13.51 5.47
CA ARG A 271 7.46 -12.30 5.95
C ARG A 271 6.18 -12.04 5.16
N ALA A 272 5.16 -11.57 5.88
CA ALA A 272 3.89 -11.12 5.30
C ALA A 272 3.60 -9.66 5.65
N TRP A 273 3.21 -8.91 4.64
CA TRP A 273 2.73 -7.53 4.72
C TRP A 273 1.27 -7.52 4.35
N VAL A 274 0.40 -7.09 5.25
CA VAL A 274 -1.06 -7.09 5.01
C VAL A 274 -1.64 -5.73 5.33
N TYR A 275 -2.26 -5.12 4.34
CA TYR A 275 -2.86 -3.80 4.51
C TYR A 275 -4.32 -3.79 4.11
N PHE A 276 -5.15 -3.38 5.05
CA PHE A 276 -6.57 -3.18 4.84
C PHE A 276 -6.84 -1.81 4.24
N ASN A 277 -7.58 -1.79 3.15
CA ASN A 277 -7.99 -0.58 2.43
C ASN A 277 -9.52 -0.56 2.20
N ASN A 278 -10.27 -1.17 3.10
CA ASN A 278 -11.72 -1.14 3.20
C ASN A 278 -12.17 -0.09 4.22
N ASP A 279 -11.75 1.15 3.99
CA ASP A 279 -11.79 2.27 4.96
C ASP A 279 -13.17 2.85 5.21
N ASN A 280 -14.17 2.44 4.41
CA ASN A 280 -15.54 2.90 4.63
C ASN A 280 -16.05 2.35 5.96
N ASP A 281 -16.67 3.20 6.75
CA ASP A 281 -17.30 2.84 8.04
C ASP A 281 -16.35 2.15 9.06
N ALA A 282 -15.06 2.47 8.99
CA ALA A 282 -13.99 1.96 9.88
C ALA A 282 -13.84 0.42 9.90
N HIS A 283 -14.22 -0.27 8.82
CA HIS A 283 -14.01 -1.71 8.73
C HIS A 283 -12.52 -2.10 8.74
N ALA A 284 -11.66 -1.28 8.12
CA ALA A 284 -10.23 -1.57 8.00
C ALA A 284 -9.53 -1.83 9.35
N PRO A 285 -9.58 -0.95 10.36
CA PRO A 285 -8.91 -1.22 11.63
C PRO A 285 -9.51 -2.41 12.39
N LYS A 286 -10.84 -2.60 12.36
CA LYS A 286 -11.52 -3.74 12.97
C LYS A 286 -11.05 -5.08 12.38
N ASN A 287 -11.05 -5.16 11.04
CA ASN A 287 -10.63 -6.36 10.32
C ASN A 287 -9.12 -6.61 10.49
N ALA A 288 -8.30 -5.56 10.47
CA ALA A 288 -6.86 -5.68 10.67
C ALA A 288 -6.51 -6.21 12.07
N ILE A 289 -7.15 -5.73 13.13
CA ILE A 289 -6.99 -6.23 14.50
C ILE A 289 -7.40 -7.70 14.57
N THR A 290 -8.50 -8.08 13.93
CA THR A 290 -9.00 -9.46 13.92
C THR A 290 -8.00 -10.39 13.23
N LEU A 291 -7.54 -10.06 12.03
CA LEU A 291 -6.55 -10.85 11.29
C LEU A 291 -5.22 -10.94 12.05
N ARG A 292 -4.76 -9.84 12.64
CA ARG A 292 -3.52 -9.81 13.45
C ARG A 292 -3.61 -10.80 14.61
N ARG A 293 -4.74 -10.89 15.31
CA ARG A 293 -4.96 -11.87 16.39
C ARG A 293 -4.92 -13.31 15.87
N MET A 294 -5.49 -13.58 14.72
CA MET A 294 -5.45 -14.90 14.08
C MET A 294 -4.02 -15.30 13.73
N LEU A 295 -3.22 -14.37 13.18
CA LEU A 295 -1.84 -14.59 12.79
C LEU A 295 -0.86 -14.59 13.98
N GLY A 296 -1.19 -13.94 15.09
CA GLY A 296 -0.35 -13.87 16.29
C GLY A 296 -0.07 -15.23 16.94
N ARG A 297 -0.98 -16.19 16.80
CA ARG A 297 -0.76 -17.59 17.22
C ARG A 297 0.29 -18.31 16.36
N PHE A 298 0.46 -17.91 15.13
CA PHE A 298 1.47 -18.44 14.22
C PHE A 298 2.90 -18.03 14.61
N LEU A 299 3.08 -16.84 15.18
CA LEU A 299 4.39 -16.34 15.62
C LEU A 299 4.92 -17.05 16.87
N GLN A 300 4.10 -17.83 17.57
CA GLN A 300 4.45 -18.55 18.79
C GLN A 300 4.83 -20.02 18.58
N GLY A 301 4.97 -20.47 17.32
CA GLY A 301 5.45 -21.83 17.00
C GLY A 301 4.52 -22.97 17.43
N LYS A 302 3.25 -22.71 17.72
CA LYS A 302 2.27 -23.77 18.02
C LYS A 302 1.64 -24.27 16.73
N PRO A 303 1.66 -25.60 16.46
CA PRO A 303 1.03 -26.18 15.29
C PRO A 303 -0.49 -25.88 15.32
N ALA A 304 -1.05 -25.62 14.13
CA ALA A 304 -2.49 -25.43 13.97
C ALA A 304 -3.22 -26.69 14.44
N ILE A 305 -4.17 -26.55 15.35
CA ILE A 305 -5.11 -27.61 15.69
C ILE A 305 -6.06 -27.73 14.50
N GLY A 306 -6.01 -28.91 13.84
CA GLY A 306 -7.02 -29.40 12.88
C GLY A 306 -7.18 -28.56 11.60
N THR A 307 -6.82 -29.15 10.49
CA THR A 307 -7.23 -28.72 9.16
C THR A 307 -8.75 -28.75 9.08
N LEU A 308 -9.39 -27.57 9.10
CA LEU A 308 -10.79 -27.47 8.67
C LEU A 308 -10.81 -27.65 7.14
N PRO A 309 -11.68 -28.51 6.59
CA PRO A 309 -11.81 -28.68 5.16
C PRO A 309 -12.20 -27.34 4.52
N ILE A 310 -11.61 -27.06 3.37
CA ILE A 310 -11.96 -25.91 2.51
C ILE A 310 -13.43 -26.11 2.13
N PRO A 311 -14.34 -25.16 2.39
CA PRO A 311 -15.70 -25.26 1.88
C PRO A 311 -15.66 -25.23 0.35
N GLU A 312 -16.24 -26.25 -0.29
CA GLU A 312 -16.37 -26.40 -1.75
C GLU A 312 -17.24 -25.33 -2.44
N ALA A 313 -17.68 -24.31 -1.76
CA ALA A 313 -18.66 -23.33 -2.21
C ALA A 313 -18.19 -22.32 -3.29
N PHE A 314 -17.03 -22.50 -3.91
CA PHE A 314 -16.52 -21.60 -4.97
C PHE A 314 -16.01 -22.29 -6.23
N SER A 315 -16.35 -23.57 -6.46
CA SER A 315 -15.98 -24.29 -7.69
C SER A 315 -16.97 -24.10 -8.86
N ASP A 316 -18.17 -23.54 -8.64
CA ASP A 316 -19.21 -23.43 -9.66
C ASP A 316 -19.38 -22.00 -10.20
N VAL A 317 -18.39 -21.51 -10.94
CA VAL A 317 -18.58 -20.50 -12.00
C VAL A 317 -17.63 -20.81 -13.16
N ARG A 318 -17.70 -22.04 -13.66
CA ARG A 318 -17.28 -22.36 -15.02
C ARG A 318 -18.47 -23.00 -15.73
N GLU A 319 -18.78 -22.46 -16.88
CA GLU A 319 -19.83 -22.83 -17.83
C GLU A 319 -21.11 -21.99 -17.72
N THR A 320 -21.13 -20.95 -18.53
CA THR A 320 -22.18 -20.61 -19.51
C THR A 320 -21.80 -19.32 -20.22
N VAL A 321 -21.07 -19.40 -21.32
CA VAL A 321 -21.17 -18.47 -22.46
C VAL A 321 -21.01 -19.34 -23.70
N SER A 322 -22.15 -19.70 -24.24
CA SER A 322 -22.32 -20.05 -25.65
C SER A 322 -22.48 -18.79 -26.43
#